data_d644eafac0a5ae7da004bfbcbf7bc4dc
#
_entry.id   d644eafac0a5ae7da004bfbcbf7bc4dc
#
_cell.length_a   1.000
_cell.length_b   1.000
_cell.length_c   1.000
_cell.angle_alpha   90.00
_cell.angle_beta   90.00
_cell.angle_gamma   90.00
#
_symmetry.space_group_name_H-M   'P 1'
#
loop_
_entity.id
_entity.type
_entity.pdbx_description
1 polymer ?
#
loop_
_entity_poly.entity_id
_entity_poly.type
_entity_poly.pdbx_seq_one_letter_code
_entity_poly.pdbx_strand_id
1 'polypeptide(L)'
;MIKLFTELKRVADRRRGVCLTRGNVMNVIQKTGKFYSRIIMKNIGIFVFIGLLSVVFQTEGWFPNEDIYAISQVAYCYVLPCMIAYEGGNLLSDSFGGLAAVMALCGILLRDPEAGIFGAMISAPLGGYLWEKEREFLERDCYAETKMLFRNLLLGLTGAVLAVGEYYLLAEAVTVFAVAAGSCIGWILEHGYIAVLNVLIEPAKVFFLNNIMNHGILVPLGMSQAEQTGGSLLFLLETNPGPGLGMLLG
;
A
#
# COMPACT_ATOMS: atom_id res chain seq x y z
N MET A 1 -1.47 -14.15 9.43
CA MET A 1 -1.38 -12.68 9.54
C MET A 1 -1.27 -12.20 11.00
N ILE A 2 -2.21 -12.51 11.90
CA ILE A 2 -2.17 -12.07 13.32
C ILE A 2 -0.92 -12.58 14.06
N LYS A 3 -0.51 -13.84 13.88
CA LYS A 3 0.71 -14.39 14.48
C LYS A 3 1.99 -13.72 13.94
N LEU A 4 2.03 -13.42 12.63
CA LEU A 4 3.14 -12.71 11.99
C LEU A 4 3.28 -11.29 12.58
N PHE A 5 2.17 -10.55 12.73
CA PHE A 5 2.17 -9.22 13.36
C PHE A 5 2.57 -9.26 14.84
N THR A 6 2.22 -10.33 15.54
CA THR A 6 2.61 -10.50 16.95
C THR A 6 4.11 -10.77 17.09
N GLU A 7 4.70 -11.54 16.18
CA GLU A 7 6.15 -11.80 16.15
C GLU A 7 6.93 -10.56 15.67
N LEU A 8 6.44 -9.86 14.62
CA LEU A 8 7.02 -8.57 14.18
C LEU A 8 7.10 -7.56 15.33
N LYS A 9 6.09 -7.56 16.19
CA LYS A 9 6.07 -6.71 17.37
C LYS A 9 7.10 -7.12 18.41
N ARG A 10 7.34 -8.42 18.64
CA ARG A 10 8.38 -8.88 19.56
C ARG A 10 9.75 -8.40 19.16
N VAL A 11 10.04 -8.41 17.86
CA VAL A 11 11.32 -7.96 17.30
C VAL A 11 11.48 -6.44 17.46
N ALA A 12 10.43 -5.66 17.17
CA ALA A 12 10.44 -4.21 17.31
C ALA A 12 10.49 -3.73 18.78
N ASP A 13 9.82 -4.44 19.70
CA ASP A 13 9.78 -4.09 21.13
C ASP A 13 11.05 -4.55 21.90
N ARG A 14 11.79 -5.55 21.41
CA ARG A 14 13.10 -5.93 21.96
C ARG A 14 14.12 -4.79 21.93
N ARG A 15 14.04 -3.93 20.92
CA ARG A 15 14.88 -2.72 20.84
C ARG A 15 14.45 -1.59 21.80
N ARG A 16 13.24 -1.64 22.39
CA ARG A 16 12.70 -0.54 23.22
C ARG A 16 12.45 -0.89 24.68
N GLY A 17 12.74 -2.11 25.12
CA GLY A 17 12.62 -2.49 26.55
C GLY A 17 11.19 -2.45 27.12
N VAL A 18 10.15 -2.52 26.29
CA VAL A 18 8.75 -2.44 26.74
C VAL A 18 8.16 -3.83 26.94
N CYS A 19 7.83 -4.16 28.17
CA CYS A 19 7.19 -5.39 28.60
C CYS A 19 5.74 -5.50 28.06
N LEU A 20 5.38 -6.66 27.47
CA LEU A 20 4.10 -6.92 26.85
C LEU A 20 3.04 -7.36 27.86
N THR A 21 2.09 -6.53 28.16
CA THR A 21 0.82 -6.92 28.76
C THR A 21 -0.21 -7.24 27.68
N ARG A 22 -0.93 -8.34 27.90
CA ARG A 22 -1.99 -8.98 27.10
C ARG A 22 -3.11 -7.97 26.78
N GLY A 23 -3.02 -7.25 25.67
CA GLY A 23 -3.96 -6.22 25.27
C GLY A 23 -4.65 -6.55 23.94
N ASN A 24 -5.93 -6.79 24.02
CA ASN A 24 -7.05 -6.73 23.05
C ASN A 24 -6.73 -6.50 21.57
N VAL A 25 -7.52 -7.16 20.71
CA VAL A 25 -7.61 -6.99 19.24
C VAL A 25 -7.58 -5.50 18.83
N MET A 26 -8.21 -4.63 19.61
CA MET A 26 -8.18 -3.16 19.44
C MET A 26 -6.76 -2.59 19.38
N ASN A 27 -5.85 -3.08 20.23
CA ASN A 27 -4.45 -2.64 20.23
C ASN A 27 -3.69 -3.08 18.99
N VAL A 28 -4.05 -4.22 18.37
CA VAL A 28 -3.44 -4.70 17.13
C VAL A 28 -3.90 -3.83 15.97
N ILE A 29 -5.20 -3.56 15.85
CA ILE A 29 -5.77 -2.71 14.79
C ILE A 29 -5.17 -1.30 14.85
N GLN A 30 -5.14 -0.68 16.04
CA GLN A 30 -4.55 0.65 16.20
C GLN A 30 -3.05 0.70 15.86
N LYS A 31 -2.28 -0.36 16.17
CA LYS A 31 -0.86 -0.41 15.85
C LYS A 31 -0.61 -0.61 14.37
N THR A 32 -1.42 -1.46 13.73
CA THR A 32 -1.40 -1.65 12.28
C THR A 32 -1.76 -0.36 11.56
N GLY A 33 -2.83 0.32 11.99
CA GLY A 33 -3.22 1.62 11.45
C GLY A 33 -2.11 2.67 11.60
N LYS A 34 -1.49 2.78 12.79
CA LYS A 34 -0.35 3.69 13.01
C LYS A 34 0.88 3.34 12.15
N PHE A 35 1.13 2.07 11.89
CA PHE A 35 2.22 1.63 11.02
C PHE A 35 1.99 2.11 9.59
N TYR A 36 0.83 1.81 9.00
CA TYR A 36 0.51 2.22 7.63
C TYR A 36 0.33 3.73 7.49
N SER A 37 -0.31 4.40 8.46
CA SER A 37 -0.40 5.86 8.47
C SER A 37 0.98 6.53 8.42
N ARG A 38 1.98 6.00 9.16
CA ARG A 38 3.34 6.53 9.15
C ARG A 38 4.02 6.35 7.80
N ILE A 39 3.82 5.20 7.14
CA ILE A 39 4.35 4.93 5.80
C ILE A 39 3.76 5.94 4.80
N ILE A 40 2.44 6.11 4.83
CA ILE A 40 1.73 6.98 3.91
C ILE A 40 2.13 8.44 4.10
N MET A 41 2.20 8.92 5.35
CA MET A 41 2.61 10.31 5.65
C MET A 41 4.02 10.63 5.17
N LYS A 42 4.94 9.67 5.14
CA LYS A 42 6.27 9.86 4.58
C LYS A 42 6.26 9.99 3.06
N ASN A 43 5.27 9.39 2.41
CA ASN A 43 5.13 9.36 0.95
C ASN A 43 4.15 10.41 0.40
N ILE A 44 3.65 11.33 1.23
CA ILE A 44 2.63 12.31 0.84
C ILE A 44 3.05 13.15 -0.36
N GLY A 45 4.35 13.45 -0.51
CA GLY A 45 4.88 14.19 -1.64
C GLY A 45 4.66 13.50 -2.99
N ILE A 46 4.71 12.16 -3.03
CA ILE A 46 4.44 11.40 -4.26
C ILE A 46 2.95 11.45 -4.61
N PHE A 47 2.05 11.39 -3.63
CA PHE A 47 0.62 11.56 -3.87
C PHE A 47 0.30 12.95 -4.43
N VAL A 48 0.91 14.01 -3.87
CA VAL A 48 0.76 15.37 -4.38
C VAL A 48 1.29 15.48 -5.81
N PHE A 49 2.46 14.91 -6.11
CA PHE A 49 3.04 14.88 -7.44
C PHE A 49 2.11 14.20 -8.46
N ILE A 50 1.61 13.01 -8.14
CA ILE A 50 0.67 12.28 -9.00
C ILE A 50 -0.60 13.10 -9.21
N GLY A 51 -1.18 13.65 -8.13
CA GLY A 51 -2.41 14.43 -8.19
C GLY A 51 -2.27 15.70 -9.04
N LEU A 52 -1.16 16.42 -8.90
CA LEU A 52 -0.89 17.62 -9.70
C LEU A 52 -0.79 17.30 -11.20
N LEU A 53 -0.01 16.27 -11.56
CA LEU A 53 0.12 15.87 -12.96
C LEU A 53 -1.22 15.38 -13.53
N SER A 54 -1.98 14.60 -12.77
CA SER A 54 -3.28 14.10 -13.19
C SER A 54 -4.26 15.25 -13.44
N VAL A 55 -4.41 16.20 -12.51
CA VAL A 55 -5.35 17.33 -12.66
C VAL A 55 -5.00 18.23 -13.84
N VAL A 56 -3.70 18.42 -14.11
CA VAL A 56 -3.26 19.33 -15.18
C VAL A 56 -3.32 18.68 -16.56
N PHE A 57 -2.89 17.41 -16.68
CA PHE A 57 -2.59 16.80 -17.97
C PHE A 57 -3.53 15.65 -18.40
N GLN A 58 -4.44 15.20 -17.52
CA GLN A 58 -5.46 14.21 -17.94
C GLN A 58 -6.35 14.76 -19.05
N THR A 59 -7.09 13.88 -19.72
CA THR A 59 -7.94 14.22 -20.88
C THR A 59 -8.92 15.36 -20.61
N GLU A 60 -9.40 15.48 -19.37
CA GLU A 60 -10.34 16.51 -18.90
C GLU A 60 -9.62 17.63 -18.12
N GLY A 61 -8.30 17.63 -18.11
CA GLY A 61 -7.47 18.59 -17.37
C GLY A 61 -7.31 19.93 -18.08
N TRP A 62 -6.56 20.83 -17.44
CA TRP A 62 -6.35 22.20 -17.98
C TRP A 62 -5.51 22.24 -19.26
N PHE A 63 -4.56 21.32 -19.40
CA PHE A 63 -3.65 21.18 -20.55
C PHE A 63 -3.52 19.71 -20.93
N PRO A 64 -4.54 19.11 -21.59
CA PRO A 64 -4.53 17.68 -21.91
C PRO A 64 -3.28 17.27 -22.71
N ASN A 65 -2.52 16.31 -22.17
CA ASN A 65 -1.34 15.77 -22.82
C ASN A 65 -1.10 14.35 -22.32
N GLU A 66 -1.36 13.36 -23.20
CA GLU A 66 -1.28 11.94 -22.87
C GLU A 66 0.13 11.50 -22.45
N ASP A 67 1.17 12.02 -23.09
CA ASP A 67 2.56 11.65 -22.79
C ASP A 67 2.96 12.11 -21.38
N ILE A 68 2.56 13.32 -20.98
CA ILE A 68 2.86 13.85 -19.65
C ILE A 68 1.96 13.15 -18.61
N TYR A 69 0.71 12.88 -18.95
CA TYR A 69 -0.19 12.13 -18.07
C TYR A 69 0.33 10.72 -17.80
N ALA A 70 0.97 10.05 -18.79
CA ALA A 70 1.59 8.75 -18.61
C ALA A 70 2.65 8.74 -17.49
N ILE A 71 3.32 9.87 -17.22
CA ILE A 71 4.26 9.99 -16.09
C ILE A 71 3.53 9.77 -14.76
N SER A 72 2.33 10.34 -14.60
CA SER A 72 1.53 10.14 -13.38
C SER A 72 1.09 8.68 -13.21
N GLN A 73 0.77 7.99 -14.30
CA GLN A 73 0.41 6.58 -14.29
C GLN A 73 1.59 5.68 -13.88
N VAL A 74 2.78 5.94 -14.44
CA VAL A 74 4.01 5.24 -14.03
C VAL A 74 4.31 5.49 -12.55
N ALA A 75 4.19 6.73 -12.10
CA ALA A 75 4.41 7.06 -10.70
C ALA A 75 3.39 6.35 -9.78
N TYR A 76 2.14 6.25 -10.19
CA TYR A 76 1.08 5.59 -9.44
C TYR A 76 1.25 4.07 -9.40
N CYS A 77 1.49 3.43 -10.56
CA CYS A 77 1.53 1.98 -10.66
C CYS A 77 2.84 1.36 -10.14
N TYR A 78 3.95 2.10 -10.20
CA TYR A 78 5.27 1.55 -9.87
C TYR A 78 5.99 2.31 -8.75
N VAL A 79 6.14 3.64 -8.87
CA VAL A 79 6.96 4.39 -7.92
C VAL A 79 6.32 4.42 -6.53
N LEU A 80 5.04 4.72 -6.46
CA LEU A 80 4.31 4.80 -5.20
C LEU A 80 4.28 3.46 -4.44
N PRO A 81 3.91 2.32 -5.05
CA PRO A 81 4.00 1.02 -4.38
C PRO A 81 5.40 0.66 -3.91
N CYS A 82 6.44 0.92 -4.73
CA CYS A 82 7.83 0.69 -4.35
C CYS A 82 8.23 1.52 -3.12
N MET A 83 7.85 2.78 -3.06
CA MET A 83 8.16 3.65 -1.92
C MET A 83 7.39 3.24 -0.65
N ILE A 84 6.13 2.80 -0.79
CA ILE A 84 5.35 2.25 0.34
C ILE A 84 6.03 0.98 0.88
N ALA A 85 6.44 0.06 0.00
CA ALA A 85 7.13 -1.16 0.38
C ALA A 85 8.46 -0.85 1.06
N TYR A 86 9.26 0.07 0.49
CA TYR A 86 10.54 0.49 1.03
C TYR A 86 10.41 1.07 2.44
N GLU A 87 9.53 2.06 2.61
CA GLU A 87 9.33 2.70 3.92
C GLU A 87 8.80 1.73 4.97
N GLY A 88 7.91 0.82 4.57
CA GLY A 88 7.40 -0.19 5.49
C GLY A 88 8.43 -1.22 5.93
N GLY A 89 9.24 -1.71 5.00
CA GLY A 89 10.36 -2.61 5.32
C GLY A 89 11.43 -1.91 6.17
N ASN A 90 11.75 -0.66 5.85
CA ASN A 90 12.71 0.16 6.60
C ASN A 90 12.24 0.47 8.03
N LEU A 91 10.94 0.68 8.23
CA LEU A 91 10.35 0.89 9.57
C LEU A 91 10.44 -0.35 10.48
N LEU A 92 10.47 -1.53 9.90
CA LEU A 92 10.50 -2.80 10.63
C LEU A 92 11.93 -3.24 10.94
N SER A 93 12.86 -2.96 10.05
CA SER A 93 14.26 -3.38 10.17
C SER A 93 15.21 -2.21 9.93
N ASP A 94 15.78 -2.12 8.73
CA ASP A 94 16.66 -1.05 8.26
C ASP A 94 16.47 -0.82 6.75
N SER A 95 17.35 -0.01 6.12
CA SER A 95 17.29 0.27 4.68
C SER A 95 17.36 -1.00 3.80
N PHE A 96 18.05 -2.04 4.25
CA PHE A 96 18.10 -3.32 3.53
C PHE A 96 16.77 -4.08 3.62
N GLY A 97 16.07 -4.00 4.77
CA GLY A 97 14.71 -4.52 4.88
C GLY A 97 13.73 -3.79 3.97
N GLY A 98 13.94 -2.48 3.78
CA GLY A 98 13.21 -1.72 2.75
C GLY A 98 13.49 -2.21 1.34
N LEU A 99 14.76 -2.46 0.99
CA LEU A 99 15.14 -3.00 -0.32
C LEU A 99 14.58 -4.41 -0.53
N ALA A 100 14.63 -5.28 0.48
CA ALA A 100 14.05 -6.62 0.40
C ALA A 100 12.54 -6.57 0.11
N ALA A 101 11.82 -5.65 0.74
CA ALA A 101 10.39 -5.45 0.50
C ALA A 101 10.09 -4.95 -0.93
N VAL A 102 10.90 -4.05 -1.47
CA VAL A 102 10.76 -3.59 -2.86
C VAL A 102 11.03 -4.72 -3.85
N MET A 103 12.09 -5.51 -3.64
CA MET A 103 12.40 -6.66 -4.49
C MET A 103 11.25 -7.69 -4.46
N ALA A 104 10.71 -7.97 -3.29
CA ALA A 104 9.56 -8.86 -3.12
C ALA A 104 8.35 -8.37 -3.92
N LEU A 105 8.02 -7.09 -3.80
CA LEU A 105 6.90 -6.45 -4.49
C LEU A 105 6.97 -6.58 -6.02
N CYS A 106 8.17 -6.68 -6.61
CA CYS A 106 8.32 -6.85 -8.07
C CYS A 106 7.53 -8.05 -8.61
N GLY A 107 7.37 -9.12 -7.81
CA GLY A 107 6.56 -10.28 -8.18
C GLY A 107 5.08 -9.94 -8.39
N ILE A 108 4.51 -9.10 -7.53
CA ILE A 108 3.11 -8.67 -7.63
C ILE A 108 2.94 -7.66 -8.77
N LEU A 109 3.85 -6.68 -8.87
CA LEU A 109 3.80 -5.65 -9.92
C LEU A 109 3.91 -6.22 -11.34
N LEU A 110 4.64 -7.32 -11.52
CA LEU A 110 4.75 -7.99 -12.82
C LEU A 110 3.39 -8.54 -13.29
N ARG A 111 2.56 -8.99 -12.36
CA ARG A 111 1.25 -9.58 -12.69
C ARG A 111 0.14 -8.52 -12.77
N ASP A 112 0.11 -7.60 -11.82
CA ASP A 112 -0.93 -6.59 -11.70
C ASP A 112 -0.37 -5.29 -11.11
N PRO A 113 0.08 -4.35 -11.96
CA PRO A 113 0.59 -3.07 -11.50
C PRO A 113 -0.45 -2.20 -10.77
N GLU A 114 -1.75 -2.34 -11.12
CA GLU A 114 -2.82 -1.56 -10.50
C GLU A 114 -3.07 -1.99 -9.06
N ALA A 115 -2.90 -3.28 -8.77
CA ALA A 115 -2.97 -3.82 -7.41
C ALA A 115 -1.69 -3.57 -6.59
N GLY A 116 -0.70 -2.88 -7.14
CA GLY A 116 0.63 -2.66 -6.56
C GLY A 116 0.60 -2.09 -5.15
N ILE A 117 -0.31 -1.16 -4.84
CA ILE A 117 -0.43 -0.57 -3.49
C ILE A 117 -0.85 -1.64 -2.46
N PHE A 118 -1.81 -2.51 -2.80
CA PHE A 118 -2.20 -3.63 -1.93
C PHE A 118 -1.06 -4.62 -1.77
N GLY A 119 -0.35 -4.90 -2.88
CA GLY A 119 0.87 -5.70 -2.86
C GLY A 119 1.91 -5.11 -1.91
N ALA A 120 2.20 -3.82 -2.00
CA ALA A 120 3.15 -3.13 -1.15
C ALA A 120 2.82 -3.21 0.35
N MET A 121 1.52 -3.17 0.70
CA MET A 121 1.08 -3.34 2.08
C MET A 121 1.40 -4.74 2.64
N ILE A 122 1.53 -5.76 1.79
CA ILE A 122 1.88 -7.13 2.18
C ILE A 122 3.40 -7.32 2.12
N SER A 123 4.05 -6.90 1.03
CA SER A 123 5.49 -7.03 0.82
C SER A 123 6.31 -6.26 1.85
N ALA A 124 5.82 -5.09 2.30
CA ALA A 124 6.50 -4.26 3.31
C ALA A 124 6.78 -5.01 4.61
N PRO A 125 5.78 -5.58 5.32
CA PRO A 125 6.04 -6.34 6.54
C PRO A 125 6.77 -7.67 6.28
N LEU A 126 6.56 -8.30 5.13
CA LEU A 126 7.18 -9.58 4.79
C LEU A 126 8.69 -9.40 4.57
N GLY A 127 9.09 -8.48 3.70
CA GLY A 127 10.50 -8.19 3.41
C GLY A 127 11.25 -7.67 4.63
N GLY A 128 10.67 -6.72 5.38
CA GLY A 128 11.27 -6.20 6.59
C GLY A 128 11.45 -7.24 7.68
N TYR A 129 10.50 -8.14 7.87
CA TYR A 129 10.59 -9.21 8.86
C TYR A 129 11.64 -10.26 8.50
N LEU A 130 11.67 -10.72 7.26
CA LEU A 130 12.63 -11.73 6.82
C LEU A 130 14.05 -11.17 6.89
N TRP A 131 14.25 -9.95 6.40
CA TRP A 131 15.54 -9.30 6.52
C TRP A 131 16.02 -9.13 7.97
N GLU A 132 15.14 -8.77 8.90
CA GLU A 132 15.52 -8.67 10.32
C GLU A 132 16.03 -10.01 10.88
N LYS A 133 15.41 -11.12 10.47
CA LYS A 133 15.86 -12.48 10.85
C LYS A 133 17.23 -12.82 10.27
N GLU A 134 17.44 -12.51 9.00
CA GLU A 134 18.71 -12.76 8.33
C GLU A 134 19.82 -11.88 8.90
N ARG A 135 19.51 -10.63 9.23
CA ARG A 135 20.45 -9.73 9.88
C ARG A 135 20.89 -10.25 11.25
N GLU A 136 19.96 -10.77 12.06
CA GLU A 136 20.29 -11.40 13.35
C GLU A 136 21.25 -12.59 13.17
N PHE A 137 21.08 -13.37 12.09
CA PHE A 137 21.97 -14.48 11.75
C PHE A 137 23.36 -13.99 11.31
N LEU A 138 23.44 -13.00 10.42
CA LEU A 138 24.69 -12.42 9.94
C LEU A 138 25.52 -11.77 11.07
N GLU A 139 24.86 -11.13 12.03
CA GLU A 139 25.54 -10.49 13.16
C GLU A 139 26.19 -11.50 14.10
N ARG A 140 25.67 -12.74 14.11
CA ARG A 140 26.20 -13.82 14.98
C ARG A 140 27.44 -14.52 14.41
N ASP A 141 27.44 -14.77 13.07
CA ASP A 141 28.32 -15.79 12.49
C ASP A 141 29.33 -15.26 11.45
N CYS A 142 29.32 -13.93 11.10
CA CYS A 142 30.19 -13.39 10.06
C CYS A 142 31.34 -12.54 10.56
N TYR A 143 32.54 -12.73 9.97
CA TYR A 143 33.72 -11.88 10.19
C TYR A 143 33.50 -10.47 9.61
N ALA A 144 34.06 -9.44 10.27
CA ALA A 144 33.81 -8.04 9.97
C ALA A 144 34.14 -7.63 8.51
N GLU A 145 35.23 -8.19 7.96
CA GLU A 145 35.75 -7.84 6.63
C GLU A 145 34.85 -8.33 5.47
N THR A 146 34.21 -9.49 5.63
CA THR A 146 33.36 -10.10 4.60
C THR A 146 31.86 -9.80 4.78
N LYS A 147 31.50 -9.20 5.90
CA LYS A 147 30.11 -8.97 6.31
C LYS A 147 29.29 -8.20 5.27
N MET A 148 29.88 -7.18 4.63
CA MET A 148 29.18 -6.36 3.63
C MET A 148 28.87 -7.15 2.36
N LEU A 149 29.79 -8.00 1.91
CA LEU A 149 29.60 -8.85 0.74
C LEU A 149 28.48 -9.88 0.98
N PHE A 150 28.56 -10.61 2.11
CA PHE A 150 27.53 -11.58 2.49
C PHE A 150 26.16 -10.94 2.68
N ARG A 151 26.11 -9.72 3.24
CA ARG A 151 24.89 -8.95 3.42
C ARG A 151 24.21 -8.64 2.09
N ASN A 152 24.95 -8.18 1.09
CA ASN A 152 24.40 -7.87 -0.24
C ASN A 152 24.00 -9.14 -1.00
N LEU A 153 24.79 -10.21 -0.90
CA LEU A 153 24.47 -11.49 -1.52
C LEU A 153 23.19 -12.09 -0.94
N LEU A 154 23.07 -12.09 0.38
CA LEU A 154 21.89 -12.60 1.08
C LEU A 154 20.65 -11.77 0.74
N LEU A 155 20.78 -10.43 0.75
CA LEU A 155 19.71 -9.54 0.34
C LEU A 155 19.20 -9.86 -1.08
N GLY A 156 20.11 -10.03 -2.04
CA GLY A 156 19.74 -10.36 -3.42
C GLY A 156 19.05 -11.72 -3.52
N LEU A 157 19.56 -12.73 -2.80
CA LEU A 157 18.96 -14.07 -2.78
C LEU A 157 17.56 -14.05 -2.16
N THR A 158 17.41 -13.41 -1.00
CA THR A 158 16.11 -13.27 -0.32
C THR A 158 15.12 -12.48 -1.15
N GLY A 159 15.57 -11.36 -1.74
CA GLY A 159 14.73 -10.58 -2.65
C GLY A 159 14.23 -11.40 -3.84
N ALA A 160 15.11 -12.20 -4.46
CA ALA A 160 14.74 -13.07 -5.58
C ALA A 160 13.74 -14.16 -5.17
N VAL A 161 13.99 -14.84 -4.03
CA VAL A 161 13.07 -15.87 -3.50
C VAL A 161 11.71 -15.27 -3.16
N LEU A 162 11.71 -14.10 -2.52
CA LEU A 162 10.46 -13.40 -2.18
C LEU A 162 9.70 -12.95 -3.42
N ALA A 163 10.36 -12.37 -4.43
CA ALA A 163 9.72 -11.93 -5.66
C ALA A 163 9.03 -13.11 -6.38
N VAL A 164 9.73 -14.24 -6.50
CA VAL A 164 9.15 -15.46 -7.10
C VAL A 164 8.02 -16.01 -6.22
N GLY A 165 8.20 -16.04 -4.91
CA GLY A 165 7.17 -16.47 -3.97
C GLY A 165 5.91 -15.58 -4.02
N GLU A 166 6.07 -14.27 -4.05
CA GLU A 166 4.96 -13.32 -4.16
C GLU A 166 4.25 -13.44 -5.51
N TYR A 167 4.98 -13.64 -6.59
CA TYR A 167 4.39 -13.85 -7.91
C TYR A 167 3.45 -15.07 -7.96
N TYR A 168 3.86 -16.21 -7.42
CA TYR A 168 3.07 -17.44 -7.49
C TYR A 168 2.02 -17.57 -6.39
N LEU A 169 2.28 -17.05 -5.19
CA LEU A 169 1.42 -17.30 -4.02
C LEU A 169 0.54 -16.09 -3.67
N LEU A 170 1.04 -14.87 -3.84
CA LEU A 170 0.35 -13.68 -3.36
C LEU A 170 -0.26 -12.83 -4.47
N ALA A 171 0.35 -12.76 -5.65
CA ALA A 171 -0.15 -11.92 -6.73
C ALA A 171 -1.60 -12.24 -7.11
N GLU A 172 -1.93 -13.53 -7.29
CA GLU A 172 -3.31 -13.99 -7.55
C GLU A 172 -4.27 -13.56 -6.43
N ALA A 173 -3.89 -13.80 -5.18
CA ALA A 173 -4.72 -13.47 -4.03
C ALA A 173 -4.96 -11.95 -3.90
N VAL A 174 -3.94 -11.14 -4.20
CA VAL A 174 -4.04 -9.67 -4.18
C VAL A 174 -4.94 -9.17 -5.29
N THR A 175 -4.80 -9.67 -6.51
CA THR A 175 -5.66 -9.32 -7.66
C THR A 175 -7.11 -9.73 -7.38
N VAL A 176 -7.35 -10.97 -6.92
CA VAL A 176 -8.69 -11.43 -6.55
C VAL A 176 -9.30 -10.57 -5.45
N PHE A 177 -8.52 -10.19 -4.44
CA PHE A 177 -8.98 -9.29 -3.39
C PHE A 177 -9.33 -7.90 -3.93
N ALA A 178 -8.51 -7.33 -4.80
CA ALA A 178 -8.75 -6.02 -5.42
C ALA A 178 -10.04 -6.05 -6.26
N VAL A 179 -10.21 -7.07 -7.11
CA VAL A 179 -11.42 -7.26 -7.93
C VAL A 179 -12.66 -7.49 -7.06
N ALA A 180 -12.56 -8.32 -6.01
CA ALA A 180 -13.67 -8.58 -5.10
C ALA A 180 -14.10 -7.32 -4.33
N ALA A 181 -13.12 -6.51 -3.88
CA ALA A 181 -13.41 -5.23 -3.25
C ALA A 181 -14.13 -4.28 -4.21
N GLY A 182 -13.67 -4.20 -5.47
CA GLY A 182 -14.32 -3.42 -6.51
C GLY A 182 -15.75 -3.88 -6.79
N SER A 183 -15.96 -5.19 -6.93
CA SER A 183 -17.28 -5.77 -7.17
C SER A 183 -18.24 -5.55 -6.00
N CYS A 184 -17.75 -5.64 -4.76
CA CYS A 184 -18.54 -5.37 -3.56
C CYS A 184 -19.02 -3.91 -3.54
N ILE A 185 -18.14 -2.98 -3.86
CA ILE A 185 -18.48 -1.56 -3.94
C ILE A 185 -19.50 -1.31 -5.06
N GLY A 186 -19.28 -1.88 -6.25
CA GLY A 186 -20.23 -1.79 -7.37
C GLY A 186 -21.63 -2.29 -6.97
N TRP A 187 -21.71 -3.45 -6.32
CA TRP A 187 -22.99 -4.01 -5.85
C TRP A 187 -23.70 -3.12 -4.83
N ILE A 188 -22.98 -2.55 -3.86
CA ILE A 188 -23.53 -1.61 -2.87
C ILE A 188 -24.11 -0.37 -3.56
N LEU A 189 -23.43 0.14 -4.60
CA LEU A 189 -23.85 1.29 -5.38
C LEU A 189 -25.12 1.03 -6.17
N GLU A 190 -25.19 -0.09 -6.88
CA GLU A 190 -26.36 -0.49 -7.68
C GLU A 190 -27.62 -0.63 -6.82
N HIS A 191 -27.46 -1.01 -5.56
CA HIS A 191 -28.59 -1.17 -4.63
C HIS A 191 -28.92 0.10 -3.82
N GLY A 192 -28.24 1.22 -4.09
CA GLY A 192 -28.51 2.51 -3.45
C GLY A 192 -28.08 2.62 -1.98
N TYR A 193 -27.28 1.68 -1.46
CA TYR A 193 -26.78 1.71 -0.07
C TYR A 193 -25.59 2.65 0.11
N ILE A 194 -25.71 3.88 -0.37
CA ILE A 194 -24.63 4.90 -0.36
C ILE A 194 -24.11 5.18 1.05
N ALA A 195 -24.99 5.17 2.07
CA ALA A 195 -24.60 5.37 3.46
C ALA A 195 -23.66 4.26 3.99
N VAL A 196 -23.91 3.01 3.56
CA VAL A 196 -23.04 1.87 3.91
C VAL A 196 -21.69 1.99 3.20
N LEU A 197 -21.71 2.49 1.97
CA LEU A 197 -20.50 2.72 1.19
C LEU A 197 -19.57 3.72 1.87
N ASN A 198 -20.09 4.79 2.49
CA ASN A 198 -19.28 5.74 3.24
C ASN A 198 -18.50 5.08 4.38
N VAL A 199 -19.10 4.11 5.09
CA VAL A 199 -18.40 3.35 6.14
C VAL A 199 -17.20 2.57 5.59
N LEU A 200 -17.26 2.15 4.33
CA LEU A 200 -16.17 1.42 3.67
C LEU A 200 -15.16 2.37 3.02
N ILE A 201 -15.64 3.44 2.38
CA ILE A 201 -14.81 4.43 1.67
C ILE A 201 -13.99 5.28 2.63
N GLU A 202 -14.55 5.71 3.77
CA GLU A 202 -13.81 6.57 4.70
C GLU A 202 -12.53 5.93 5.25
N PRO A 203 -12.51 4.65 5.68
CA PRO A 203 -11.26 3.98 5.98
C PRO A 203 -10.32 3.86 4.77
N ALA A 204 -10.86 3.61 3.57
CA ALA A 204 -10.05 3.53 2.35
C ALA A 204 -9.41 4.89 2.02
N LYS A 205 -10.12 6.00 2.20
CA LYS A 205 -9.56 7.36 2.08
C LYS A 205 -8.43 7.61 3.08
N VAL A 206 -8.58 7.17 4.32
CA VAL A 206 -7.53 7.26 5.36
C VAL A 206 -6.28 6.47 4.95
N PHE A 207 -6.44 5.34 4.26
CA PHE A 207 -5.34 4.55 3.70
C PHE A 207 -4.86 5.04 2.32
N PHE A 208 -5.33 6.19 1.86
CA PHE A 208 -5.03 6.77 0.53
C PHE A 208 -5.31 5.80 -0.64
N LEU A 209 -6.17 4.83 -0.44
CA LEU A 209 -6.69 3.97 -1.50
C LEU A 209 -7.72 4.70 -2.38
N ASN A 210 -7.90 5.99 -2.13
CA ASN A 210 -8.87 6.84 -2.79
C ASN A 210 -8.70 6.83 -4.33
N ASN A 211 -7.47 6.86 -4.83
CA ASN A 211 -7.23 6.88 -6.28
C ASN A 211 -7.68 5.59 -6.97
N ILE A 212 -7.44 4.42 -6.35
CA ILE A 212 -7.96 3.13 -6.87
C ILE A 212 -9.48 3.15 -6.89
N MET A 213 -10.10 3.64 -5.83
CA MET A 213 -11.55 3.72 -5.73
C MET A 213 -12.14 4.71 -6.73
N ASN A 214 -11.54 5.89 -6.87
CA ASN A 214 -12.04 6.93 -7.76
C ASN A 214 -11.86 6.54 -9.22
N HIS A 215 -10.62 6.30 -9.66
CA HIS A 215 -10.34 6.04 -11.08
C HIS A 215 -10.70 4.63 -11.53
N GLY A 216 -10.58 3.63 -10.64
CA GLY A 216 -10.91 2.25 -10.96
C GLY A 216 -12.41 1.93 -10.90
N ILE A 217 -13.18 2.64 -10.08
CA ILE A 217 -14.57 2.25 -9.80
C ILE A 217 -15.55 3.43 -9.85
N LEU A 218 -15.31 4.49 -9.06
CA LEU A 218 -16.30 5.55 -8.88
C LEU A 218 -16.49 6.41 -10.14
N VAL A 219 -15.40 6.76 -10.82
CA VAL A 219 -15.46 7.57 -12.05
C VAL A 219 -16.15 6.81 -13.19
N PRO A 220 -15.74 5.57 -13.56
CA PRO A 220 -16.43 4.84 -14.62
C PRO A 220 -17.91 4.59 -14.34
N LEU A 221 -18.26 4.21 -13.10
CA LEU A 221 -19.66 4.02 -12.71
C LEU A 221 -20.43 5.33 -12.65
N GLY A 222 -19.80 6.42 -12.16
CA GLY A 222 -20.38 7.74 -12.11
C GLY A 222 -20.70 8.28 -13.51
N MET A 223 -19.82 8.07 -14.46
CA MET A 223 -20.03 8.42 -15.87
C MET A 223 -21.18 7.61 -16.48
N SER A 224 -21.21 6.30 -16.27
CA SER A 224 -22.30 5.44 -16.75
C SER A 224 -23.66 5.82 -16.14
N GLN A 225 -23.72 6.19 -14.87
CA GLN A 225 -24.95 6.70 -14.25
C GLN A 225 -25.34 8.07 -14.81
N ALA A 226 -24.39 8.97 -15.00
CA ALA A 226 -24.65 10.31 -15.53
C ALA A 226 -25.20 10.25 -16.96
N GLU A 227 -24.73 9.33 -17.79
CA GLU A 227 -25.26 9.08 -19.13
C GLU A 227 -26.70 8.58 -19.11
N GLN A 228 -27.08 7.77 -18.12
CA GLN A 228 -28.41 7.17 -18.02
C GLN A 228 -29.43 8.10 -17.33
N THR A 229 -29.03 8.88 -16.34
CA THR A 229 -29.92 9.62 -15.44
C THR A 229 -29.70 11.14 -15.47
N GLY A 230 -28.73 11.63 -16.25
CA GLY A 230 -28.38 13.04 -16.32
C GLY A 230 -27.55 13.56 -15.13
N GLY A 231 -27.16 12.70 -14.20
CA GLY A 231 -26.31 13.04 -13.05
C GLY A 231 -25.95 11.83 -12.22
N SER A 232 -24.88 11.91 -11.43
CA SER A 232 -24.47 10.81 -10.54
C SER A 232 -24.17 11.29 -9.13
N LEU A 233 -24.78 10.62 -8.15
CA LEU A 233 -24.48 10.81 -6.72
C LEU A 233 -23.07 10.33 -6.34
N LEU A 234 -22.42 9.54 -7.19
CA LEU A 234 -21.08 9.02 -6.94
C LEU A 234 -20.04 10.14 -6.93
N PHE A 235 -20.22 11.19 -7.74
CA PHE A 235 -19.34 12.36 -7.71
C PHE A 235 -19.44 13.15 -6.39
N LEU A 236 -20.59 13.10 -5.70
CA LEU A 236 -20.72 13.68 -4.36
C LEU A 236 -19.93 12.91 -3.29
N LEU A 237 -19.79 11.59 -3.44
CA LEU A 237 -18.97 10.78 -2.56
C LEU A 237 -17.49 11.09 -2.72
N GLU A 238 -17.06 11.39 -3.94
CA GLU A 238 -15.68 11.77 -4.25
C GLU A 238 -15.33 13.14 -3.64
N THR A 239 -16.24 14.11 -3.71
CA THR A 239 -16.02 15.48 -3.22
C THR A 239 -16.15 15.65 -1.71
N ASN A 240 -16.69 14.65 -0.99
CA ASN A 240 -16.87 14.75 0.46
C ASN A 240 -15.53 14.61 1.18
N PRO A 241 -14.99 15.69 1.81
CA PRO A 241 -13.69 15.66 2.47
C PRO A 241 -13.62 14.80 3.73
N GLY A 242 -14.76 14.39 4.27
CA GLY A 242 -14.96 13.44 5.36
C GLY A 242 -14.00 13.46 6.54
N PRO A 243 -14.12 12.50 7.46
CA PRO A 243 -13.25 12.37 8.63
C PRO A 243 -11.77 12.14 8.30
N GLY A 244 -11.44 11.67 7.08
CA GLY A 244 -10.07 11.47 6.63
C GLY A 244 -9.26 12.76 6.59
N LEU A 245 -9.87 13.87 6.18
CA LEU A 245 -9.22 15.18 6.18
C LEU A 245 -9.07 15.71 7.61
N GLY A 246 -10.03 15.46 8.47
CA GLY A 246 -9.95 15.80 9.89
C GLY A 246 -8.81 15.09 10.61
N MET A 247 -8.51 13.84 10.26
CA MET A 247 -7.36 13.09 10.79
C MET A 247 -6.00 13.59 10.28
N LEU A 248 -5.97 14.22 9.09
CA LEU A 248 -4.75 14.82 8.53
C LEU A 248 -4.44 16.18 9.14
N LEU A 249 -5.45 16.90 9.62
CA LEU A 249 -5.34 18.24 10.18
C LEU A 249 -5.23 18.26 11.71
N GLY A 250 -5.58 17.19 12.40
CA GLY A 250 -5.52 17.00 13.86
C GLY A 250 -4.37 16.14 14.31
#